data_d91a0f66fc6816908a3c051687dd995b
#
_entry.id   d91a0f66fc6816908a3c051687dd995b
#
_cell.length_a   1.000
_cell.length_b   1.000
_cell.length_c   1.000
_cell.angle_alpha   90.00
_cell.angle_beta   90.00
_cell.angle_gamma   90.00
#
_symmetry.space_group_name_H-M   'P 1'
#
loop_
_entity.id
_entity.type
_entity.pdbx_description
1 polymer ?
#
loop_
_entity_poly.entity_id
_entity_poly.type
_entity_poly.pdbx_seq_one_letter_code
_entity_poly.pdbx_strand_id
1 'polypeptide(L)'
;MKKKTKIILSTLLILVGLGLLGTAGWLWYDANVDRSGWELLEDGSYSYRDFHGKSVTGWLSLEDRTCYFDDDYRMVTGWQTIDAKRYHFGSDGVLSLGWVELEGSRYYFGEDGVLRTGWQDLPEGRYYFGTDGAMTTYWRDIEGRSYYFLPEGPMATGWQDLPKGRYYFDEDGHYLTGAQEMEDGERYFLEDGTMVTGWLDLEDGKYYYDLEGFKCVGWQEIEGKYYFFDEDGLMQTGWHEEGEYSYYLQEDGSAATGRQELEGQVYYFTPKGIMVVLVNKDNPIPSYYKTDVVVAEDYHLIQRVAQEPLQKMLVDCRAAVGSCGFNSSYRTQKEQTEILETRTQEYMDTGMTHQEAYEETLKTVALPGTSEHQLGLSADLTGKEANEWLAEHCWEYGFILRYPEGKKDITGIINEPWHFRYVGTRVSLDMKDTGLCLEEYLGAV
;
A
#
# COMPACT_ATOMS: atom_id res chain seq x y z
N MET A 1 109.52 -49.54 37.41
CA MET A 1 108.33 -48.84 37.92
C MET A 1 107.72 -47.84 36.92
N LYS A 2 108.44 -47.15 36.06
CA LYS A 2 107.91 -46.09 35.16
C LYS A 2 106.99 -46.53 33.99
N LYS A 3 107.01 -47.77 33.51
CA LYS A 3 106.17 -48.30 32.43
C LYS A 3 104.72 -48.68 32.89
N LYS A 4 104.57 -49.25 34.10
CA LYS A 4 103.25 -49.60 34.64
C LYS A 4 102.38 -48.39 35.00
N THR A 5 102.99 -47.30 35.48
CA THR A 5 102.27 -46.04 35.82
C THR A 5 101.79 -45.33 34.57
N LYS A 6 102.48 -45.37 33.43
CA LYS A 6 102.04 -44.78 32.16
C LYS A 6 100.86 -45.53 31.58
N ILE A 7 100.80 -46.86 31.67
CA ILE A 7 99.67 -47.66 31.15
C ILE A 7 98.41 -47.42 32.00
N ILE A 8 98.54 -47.38 33.35
CA ILE A 8 97.41 -47.12 34.25
C ILE A 8 96.87 -45.70 34.02
N LEU A 9 97.73 -44.68 33.81
CA LEU A 9 97.33 -43.32 33.58
C LEU A 9 96.65 -43.16 32.19
N SER A 10 97.12 -43.85 31.12
CA SER A 10 96.54 -43.85 29.81
C SER A 10 95.18 -44.60 29.77
N THR A 11 95.04 -45.71 30.51
CA THR A 11 93.79 -46.48 30.59
C THR A 11 92.72 -45.67 31.41
N LEU A 12 93.15 -44.99 32.48
CA LEU A 12 92.29 -44.11 33.27
C LEU A 12 91.79 -42.87 32.42
N LEU A 13 92.70 -42.28 31.62
CA LEU A 13 92.32 -41.17 30.70
C LEU A 13 91.38 -41.62 29.57
N ILE A 14 91.57 -42.89 29.02
CA ILE A 14 90.64 -43.41 28.03
C ILE A 14 89.29 -43.73 28.64
N LEU A 15 89.23 -44.31 29.85
CA LEU A 15 87.96 -44.55 30.57
C LEU A 15 87.26 -43.28 30.97
N VAL A 16 87.98 -42.26 31.39
CA VAL A 16 87.38 -40.91 31.69
C VAL A 16 86.94 -40.24 30.40
N GLY A 17 87.74 -40.36 29.31
CA GLY A 17 87.38 -39.86 27.96
C GLY A 17 86.13 -40.58 27.39
N LEU A 18 86.00 -41.89 27.51
CA LEU A 18 84.82 -42.65 27.09
C LEU A 18 83.58 -42.32 27.99
N GLY A 19 83.82 -42.11 29.30
CA GLY A 19 82.75 -41.64 30.22
C GLY A 19 82.27 -40.26 29.88
N LEU A 20 83.14 -39.31 29.55
CA LEU A 20 82.79 -37.97 29.11
C LEU A 20 82.11 -37.96 27.75
N LEU A 21 82.52 -38.79 26.79
CA LEU A 21 81.86 -38.94 25.50
C LEU A 21 80.49 -39.64 25.65
N GLY A 22 80.39 -40.63 26.56
CA GLY A 22 79.10 -41.27 26.88
C GLY A 22 78.10 -40.27 27.51
N THR A 23 78.56 -39.47 28.49
CA THR A 23 77.70 -38.41 29.11
C THR A 23 77.40 -37.33 28.17
N ALA A 24 78.33 -36.88 27.32
CA ALA A 24 78.05 -35.85 26.29
C ALA A 24 77.11 -36.38 25.20
N GLY A 25 77.29 -37.67 24.80
CA GLY A 25 76.36 -38.28 23.85
C GLY A 25 75.00 -38.51 24.42
N TRP A 26 74.90 -38.89 25.71
CA TRP A 26 73.58 -39.00 26.38
C TRP A 26 72.94 -37.69 26.59
N LEU A 27 73.68 -36.64 27.00
CA LEU A 27 73.13 -35.25 27.11
C LEU A 27 72.70 -34.72 25.75
N TRP A 28 73.42 -34.98 24.66
CA TRP A 28 73.01 -34.61 23.32
C TRP A 28 71.77 -35.41 22.87
N TYR A 29 71.66 -36.71 23.14
CA TYR A 29 70.51 -37.53 22.86
C TYR A 29 69.29 -37.02 23.65
N ASP A 30 69.45 -36.80 24.96
CA ASP A 30 68.38 -36.32 25.80
C ASP A 30 67.89 -34.93 25.39
N ALA A 31 68.76 -34.05 24.84
CA ALA A 31 68.41 -32.71 24.37
C ALA A 31 67.83 -32.72 22.96
N ASN A 32 67.91 -33.72 22.12
CA ASN A 32 67.53 -33.73 20.72
C ASN A 32 66.51 -34.84 20.34
N VAL A 33 66.10 -35.68 21.26
CA VAL A 33 65.05 -36.67 21.02
C VAL A 33 63.73 -36.06 21.35
N ASP A 34 62.88 -35.96 20.32
CA ASP A 34 61.48 -35.48 20.51
C ASP A 34 60.65 -36.50 21.28
N ARG A 35 60.13 -36.08 22.42
CA ARG A 35 59.29 -36.88 23.31
C ARG A 35 57.91 -36.31 23.39
N SER A 36 57.55 -35.35 22.51
CA SER A 36 56.24 -34.75 22.45
C SER A 36 55.15 -35.75 22.07
N GLY A 37 53.97 -35.56 22.59
CA GLY A 37 52.84 -36.39 22.21
C GLY A 37 51.69 -36.40 23.21
N TRP A 38 50.57 -36.90 22.70
CA TRP A 38 49.35 -37.07 23.46
C TRP A 38 49.41 -38.30 24.38
N GLU A 39 48.87 -38.14 25.58
CA GLU A 39 48.75 -39.21 26.57
C GLU A 39 47.31 -39.30 27.06
N LEU A 40 46.72 -40.48 26.99
CA LEU A 40 45.37 -40.74 27.54
C LEU A 40 45.53 -41.05 29.05
N LEU A 41 44.83 -40.27 29.90
CA LEU A 41 44.84 -40.47 31.35
C LEU A 41 43.82 -41.53 31.77
N GLU A 42 43.95 -42.04 33.01
CA GLU A 42 43.09 -43.10 33.56
C GLU A 42 41.62 -42.73 33.62
N ASP A 43 41.29 -41.43 33.74
CA ASP A 43 39.94 -40.88 33.77
C ASP A 43 39.34 -40.65 32.38
N GLY A 44 40.08 -40.97 31.29
CA GLY A 44 39.66 -40.79 29.91
C GLY A 44 39.92 -39.41 29.34
N SER A 45 40.52 -38.48 30.12
CA SER A 45 40.98 -37.18 29.62
C SER A 45 42.33 -37.30 28.90
N TYR A 46 42.71 -36.29 28.14
CA TYR A 46 44.02 -36.25 27.46
C TYR A 46 44.93 -35.24 28.13
N SER A 47 46.26 -35.60 28.16
CA SER A 47 47.37 -34.69 28.44
C SER A 47 48.32 -34.63 27.26
N TYR A 48 49.22 -33.64 27.24
CA TYR A 48 50.25 -33.49 26.23
C TYR A 48 51.61 -33.32 26.86
N ARG A 49 52.61 -34.02 26.33
CA ARG A 49 54.03 -33.83 26.71
C ARG A 49 54.72 -32.95 25.70
N ASP A 50 55.53 -32.01 26.18
CA ASP A 50 56.36 -31.18 25.29
C ASP A 50 57.54 -31.98 24.70
N PHE A 51 58.34 -31.31 23.89
CA PHE A 51 59.55 -31.91 23.26
C PHE A 51 60.44 -32.61 24.25
N HIS A 52 60.56 -32.10 25.47
CA HIS A 52 61.38 -32.68 26.53
C HIS A 52 60.65 -33.75 27.36
N GLY A 53 59.44 -34.10 27.02
CA GLY A 53 58.61 -35.07 27.73
C GLY A 53 57.99 -34.54 29.04
N LYS A 54 57.94 -33.19 29.24
CA LYS A 54 57.29 -32.56 30.40
C LYS A 54 55.80 -32.33 30.06
N SER A 55 54.92 -32.65 31.00
CA SER A 55 53.50 -32.36 30.87
C SER A 55 53.24 -30.85 30.76
N VAL A 56 52.34 -30.47 29.83
CA VAL A 56 51.99 -29.10 29.48
C VAL A 56 50.82 -28.64 30.36
N THR A 57 50.85 -27.40 30.82
CA THR A 57 49.71 -26.65 31.37
C THR A 57 49.50 -25.34 30.60
N GLY A 58 48.28 -24.79 30.62
CA GLY A 58 47.95 -23.55 29.90
C GLY A 58 47.77 -23.78 28.40
N TRP A 59 47.98 -22.74 27.59
CA TRP A 59 47.80 -22.74 26.16
C TRP A 59 48.85 -23.54 25.41
N LEU A 60 48.38 -24.39 24.50
CA LEU A 60 49.22 -25.12 23.56
C LEU A 60 48.67 -24.93 22.14
N SER A 61 49.47 -24.33 21.26
CA SER A 61 49.18 -24.26 19.83
C SER A 61 50.05 -25.25 19.04
N LEU A 62 49.40 -26.13 18.33
CA LEU A 62 49.99 -27.06 17.36
C LEU A 62 49.68 -26.57 15.95
N GLU A 63 50.21 -27.17 14.90
CA GLU A 63 50.01 -26.69 13.52
C GLU A 63 48.57 -26.63 13.11
N ASP A 64 47.70 -27.54 13.59
CA ASP A 64 46.33 -27.73 13.17
C ASP A 64 45.29 -27.38 14.28
N ARG A 65 45.73 -27.12 15.52
CA ARG A 65 44.84 -26.93 16.67
C ARG A 65 45.44 -26.14 17.82
N THR A 66 44.57 -25.47 18.55
CA THR A 66 44.91 -24.82 19.85
C THR A 66 44.09 -25.48 20.94
N CYS A 67 44.77 -25.90 22.01
CA CYS A 67 44.19 -26.55 23.19
C CYS A 67 44.57 -25.78 24.46
N TYR A 68 43.89 -26.05 25.56
CA TYR A 68 44.24 -25.55 26.87
C TYR A 68 44.28 -26.72 27.87
N PHE A 69 45.26 -26.71 28.77
CA PHE A 69 45.44 -27.74 29.80
C PHE A 69 45.33 -27.08 31.16
N ASP A 70 44.57 -27.69 32.07
CA ASP A 70 44.42 -27.23 33.44
C ASP A 70 45.70 -27.45 34.26
N ASP A 71 45.68 -27.05 35.55
CA ASP A 71 46.81 -27.20 36.48
C ASP A 71 47.11 -28.65 36.82
N ASP A 72 46.17 -29.58 36.57
CA ASP A 72 46.32 -31.03 36.69
C ASP A 72 46.77 -31.69 35.40
N TYR A 73 47.22 -30.88 34.39
CA TYR A 73 47.68 -31.29 33.04
C TYR A 73 46.61 -31.90 32.17
N ARG A 74 45.28 -31.73 32.46
CA ARG A 74 44.19 -32.29 31.65
C ARG A 74 43.79 -31.32 30.57
N MET A 75 43.59 -31.81 29.36
CA MET A 75 43.02 -31.05 28.27
C MET A 75 41.56 -30.67 28.59
N VAL A 76 41.25 -29.40 28.54
CA VAL A 76 39.88 -28.91 28.81
C VAL A 76 38.98 -29.04 27.60
N THR A 77 37.68 -29.24 27.84
CA THR A 77 36.62 -29.28 26.83
C THR A 77 35.43 -28.41 27.28
N GLY A 78 34.53 -28.09 26.35
CA GLY A 78 33.35 -27.29 26.66
C GLY A 78 33.69 -25.83 27.02
N TRP A 79 32.79 -25.19 27.76
CA TRP A 79 32.93 -23.82 28.19
C TRP A 79 33.99 -23.63 29.28
N GLN A 80 34.90 -22.69 29.05
CA GLN A 80 35.98 -22.35 30.00
C GLN A 80 36.05 -20.84 30.20
N THR A 81 36.40 -20.41 31.40
CA THR A 81 36.76 -19.03 31.71
C THR A 81 38.24 -18.98 32.10
N ILE A 82 39.04 -18.35 31.25
CA ILE A 82 40.49 -18.23 31.40
C ILE A 82 40.82 -16.75 31.40
N ASP A 83 41.47 -16.22 32.40
CA ASP A 83 41.83 -14.80 32.57
C ASP A 83 40.64 -13.85 32.38
N ALA A 84 39.49 -14.20 32.97
CA ALA A 84 38.20 -13.46 32.84
C ALA A 84 37.59 -13.36 31.46
N LYS A 85 38.10 -14.15 30.49
CA LYS A 85 37.55 -14.28 29.12
C LYS A 85 36.90 -15.63 28.97
N ARG A 86 35.80 -15.71 28.24
CA ARG A 86 35.09 -16.98 27.92
C ARG A 86 35.57 -17.58 26.63
N TYR A 87 35.81 -18.86 26.67
CA TYR A 87 36.22 -19.68 25.54
C TYR A 87 35.34 -20.94 25.46
N HIS A 88 35.33 -21.57 24.32
CA HIS A 88 34.75 -22.90 24.16
C HIS A 88 35.73 -23.80 23.46
N PHE A 89 35.86 -25.04 23.95
CA PHE A 89 36.66 -26.11 23.33
C PHE A 89 35.72 -27.22 22.92
N GLY A 90 35.91 -27.73 21.72
CA GLY A 90 35.17 -28.90 21.22
C GLY A 90 35.35 -30.12 22.12
N SER A 91 34.59 -31.20 21.89
CA SER A 91 34.75 -32.46 22.60
C SER A 91 36.13 -33.11 22.33
N ASP A 92 36.82 -32.67 21.29
CA ASP A 92 38.20 -33.03 20.91
C ASP A 92 39.26 -32.10 21.52
N GLY A 93 38.83 -31.16 22.39
CA GLY A 93 39.70 -30.18 23.07
C GLY A 93 40.19 -29.03 22.19
N VAL A 94 39.71 -28.92 20.96
CA VAL A 94 40.11 -27.83 20.03
C VAL A 94 39.37 -26.56 20.34
N LEU A 95 40.09 -25.44 20.41
CA LEU A 95 39.56 -24.11 20.62
C LEU A 95 38.55 -23.74 19.49
N SER A 96 37.34 -23.36 19.86
CA SER A 96 36.32 -22.88 18.95
C SER A 96 36.65 -21.49 18.42
N LEU A 97 36.54 -21.31 17.09
CA LEU A 97 36.74 -20.04 16.37
C LEU A 97 35.57 -19.77 15.44
N GLY A 98 35.29 -18.50 15.17
CA GLY A 98 34.20 -18.09 14.28
C GLY A 98 32.82 -18.50 14.79
N TRP A 99 31.91 -18.85 13.86
CA TRP A 99 30.57 -19.26 14.20
C TRP A 99 30.49 -20.70 14.75
N VAL A 100 29.82 -20.84 15.89
CA VAL A 100 29.60 -22.13 16.54
C VAL A 100 28.16 -22.25 17.04
N GLU A 101 27.51 -23.36 16.78
CA GLU A 101 26.18 -23.68 17.28
C GLU A 101 26.30 -24.64 18.48
N LEU A 102 25.78 -24.22 19.63
CA LEU A 102 25.77 -24.96 20.87
C LEU A 102 24.39 -24.94 21.49
N GLU A 103 23.84 -26.10 21.79
CA GLU A 103 22.54 -26.25 22.47
C GLU A 103 21.40 -25.41 21.82
N GLY A 104 21.41 -25.31 20.48
CA GLY A 104 20.38 -24.56 19.71
C GLY A 104 20.55 -23.04 19.70
N SER A 105 21.65 -22.52 20.25
CA SER A 105 22.04 -21.11 20.15
C SER A 105 23.33 -20.95 19.33
N ARG A 106 23.41 -19.84 18.58
CA ARG A 106 24.62 -19.51 17.79
C ARG A 106 25.50 -18.53 18.57
N TYR A 107 26.78 -18.79 18.55
CA TYR A 107 27.82 -17.99 19.19
C TYR A 107 28.88 -17.60 18.18
N TYR A 108 29.59 -16.52 18.44
CA TYR A 108 30.74 -16.13 17.62
C TYR A 108 31.97 -15.94 18.48
N PHE A 109 33.05 -16.63 18.12
CA PHE A 109 34.36 -16.53 18.74
C PHE A 109 35.31 -15.81 17.80
N GLY A 110 36.03 -14.83 18.30
CA GLY A 110 37.02 -14.12 17.49
C GLY A 110 38.20 -15.04 17.07
N GLU A 111 39.13 -14.51 16.27
CA GLU A 111 40.36 -15.19 15.89
C GLU A 111 41.25 -15.54 17.12
N ASP A 112 41.04 -14.79 18.22
CA ASP A 112 41.67 -15.03 19.53
C ASP A 112 40.93 -16.10 20.35
N GLY A 113 39.88 -16.71 19.83
CA GLY A 113 39.03 -17.70 20.51
C GLY A 113 38.10 -17.12 21.59
N VAL A 114 38.11 -15.80 21.82
CA VAL A 114 37.29 -15.19 22.85
C VAL A 114 35.85 -15.03 22.37
N LEU A 115 34.90 -15.47 23.20
CA LEU A 115 33.47 -15.28 22.97
C LEU A 115 33.14 -13.79 22.78
N ARG A 116 32.44 -13.48 21.67
CA ARG A 116 31.97 -12.11 21.41
C ARG A 116 30.63 -11.86 22.10
N THR A 117 30.45 -10.66 22.62
CA THR A 117 29.23 -10.14 23.25
C THR A 117 28.96 -8.73 22.78
N GLY A 118 27.72 -8.23 22.90
CA GLY A 118 27.31 -6.90 22.42
C GLY A 118 27.34 -6.80 20.89
N TRP A 119 27.48 -5.58 20.40
CA TRP A 119 27.52 -5.29 18.96
C TRP A 119 28.80 -5.81 18.29
N GLN A 120 28.64 -6.47 17.17
CA GLN A 120 29.72 -6.97 16.33
C GLN A 120 29.42 -6.70 14.85
N ASP A 121 30.34 -6.04 14.17
CA ASP A 121 30.29 -5.86 12.71
C ASP A 121 31.05 -7.03 12.06
N LEU A 122 30.33 -7.90 11.37
CA LEU A 122 30.85 -9.08 10.68
C LEU A 122 30.62 -8.91 9.17
N PRO A 123 31.29 -9.68 8.29
CA PRO A 123 31.16 -9.52 6.84
C PRO A 123 29.72 -9.60 6.31
N GLU A 124 28.85 -10.37 6.95
CA GLU A 124 27.46 -10.59 6.55
C GLU A 124 26.49 -9.52 7.11
N GLY A 125 26.97 -8.59 7.99
CA GLY A 125 26.17 -7.53 8.59
C GLY A 125 26.51 -7.25 10.04
N ARG A 126 25.71 -6.42 10.68
CA ARG A 126 25.84 -6.06 12.09
C ARG A 126 25.01 -6.98 12.97
N TYR A 127 25.62 -7.56 13.96
CA TYR A 127 24.99 -8.51 14.90
C TYR A 127 25.00 -8.00 16.32
N TYR A 128 24.12 -8.54 17.13
CA TYR A 128 24.16 -8.33 18.57
C TYR A 128 24.14 -9.66 19.30
N PHE A 129 25.08 -9.84 20.23
CA PHE A 129 25.19 -10.98 21.11
C PHE A 129 24.83 -10.60 22.53
N GLY A 130 24.00 -11.39 23.18
CA GLY A 130 23.65 -11.19 24.58
C GLY A 130 24.87 -11.20 25.52
N THR A 131 24.67 -10.88 26.77
CA THR A 131 25.73 -10.96 27.80
C THR A 131 26.23 -12.39 28.03
N ASP A 132 25.43 -13.37 27.67
CA ASP A 132 25.79 -14.81 27.66
C ASP A 132 26.53 -15.22 26.37
N GLY A 133 26.60 -14.34 25.37
CA GLY A 133 27.21 -14.53 24.08
C GLY A 133 26.30 -15.17 23.04
N ALA A 134 25.04 -15.46 23.36
CA ALA A 134 24.08 -15.98 22.38
C ALA A 134 23.70 -14.91 21.35
N MET A 135 23.66 -15.29 20.06
CA MET A 135 23.22 -14.43 18.97
C MET A 135 21.76 -14.01 19.16
N THR A 136 21.48 -12.72 19.01
CA THR A 136 20.13 -12.16 19.09
C THR A 136 19.43 -12.29 17.73
N THR A 137 18.12 -12.61 17.76
CA THR A 137 17.22 -12.63 16.61
C THR A 137 15.90 -11.96 16.97
N TYR A 138 15.18 -11.49 15.96
CA TYR A 138 13.90 -10.80 16.08
C TYR A 138 14.00 -9.49 16.88
N TRP A 139 12.89 -9.02 17.46
CA TRP A 139 12.84 -7.76 18.21
C TRP A 139 13.67 -7.81 19.48
N ARG A 140 14.49 -6.77 19.68
CA ARG A 140 15.32 -6.61 20.87
C ARG A 140 15.46 -5.14 21.24
N ASP A 141 15.18 -4.84 22.51
CA ASP A 141 15.50 -3.53 23.08
C ASP A 141 16.95 -3.52 23.57
N ILE A 142 17.70 -2.56 23.08
CA ILE A 142 19.12 -2.36 23.45
C ILE A 142 19.28 -0.89 23.81
N GLU A 143 19.62 -0.61 25.05
CA GLU A 143 19.85 0.75 25.58
C GLU A 143 18.66 1.70 25.34
N GLY A 144 17.42 1.17 25.44
CA GLY A 144 16.17 1.93 25.29
C GLY A 144 15.76 2.19 23.85
N ARG A 145 16.33 1.49 22.88
CA ARG A 145 15.96 1.52 21.46
C ARG A 145 15.62 0.12 20.98
N SER A 146 14.59 0.01 20.17
CA SER A 146 14.13 -1.26 19.58
C SER A 146 14.79 -1.49 18.24
N TYR A 147 15.39 -2.67 18.10
CA TYR A 147 16.00 -3.17 16.88
C TYR A 147 15.32 -4.47 16.43
N TYR A 148 15.37 -4.74 15.17
CA TYR A 148 14.97 -6.04 14.64
C TYR A 148 16.16 -6.76 14.02
N PHE A 149 16.37 -8.02 14.42
CA PHE A 149 17.39 -8.88 13.87
C PHE A 149 16.74 -9.97 13.03
N LEU A 150 17.26 -10.18 11.84
CA LEU A 150 16.77 -11.23 10.96
C LEU A 150 16.94 -12.62 11.61
N PRO A 151 16.22 -13.66 11.15
CA PRO A 151 16.37 -15.02 11.67
C PRO A 151 17.80 -15.53 11.60
N GLU A 152 18.58 -15.10 10.60
CA GLU A 152 20.00 -15.43 10.41
C GLU A 152 20.93 -14.66 11.33
N GLY A 153 20.40 -13.61 12.01
CA GLY A 153 21.06 -12.82 13.05
C GLY A 153 21.50 -11.41 12.71
N PRO A 154 21.70 -10.99 11.45
CA PRO A 154 22.10 -9.61 11.18
C PRO A 154 20.94 -8.62 11.50
N MET A 155 21.32 -7.42 11.92
CA MET A 155 20.41 -6.30 12.15
C MET A 155 19.70 -5.95 10.84
N ALA A 156 18.37 -5.79 10.91
CA ALA A 156 17.56 -5.38 9.77
C ALA A 156 17.84 -3.92 9.38
N THR A 157 17.90 -3.67 8.07
CA THR A 157 17.92 -2.35 7.43
C THR A 157 17.01 -2.37 6.21
N GLY A 158 16.56 -1.19 5.74
CA GLY A 158 15.65 -1.08 4.60
C GLY A 158 14.27 -1.68 4.89
N TRP A 159 13.57 -2.06 3.83
CA TRP A 159 12.23 -2.61 3.90
C TRP A 159 12.19 -3.99 4.53
N GLN A 160 11.27 -4.19 5.49
CA GLN A 160 11.00 -5.48 6.13
C GLN A 160 9.50 -5.72 6.25
N ASP A 161 9.04 -6.86 5.72
CA ASP A 161 7.67 -7.33 5.90
C ASP A 161 7.63 -8.26 7.12
N LEU A 162 7.07 -7.75 8.23
CA LEU A 162 7.01 -8.45 9.51
C LEU A 162 5.55 -8.84 9.81
N PRO A 163 5.28 -9.74 10.76
CA PRO A 163 3.92 -10.21 11.04
C PRO A 163 2.90 -9.12 11.41
N LYS A 164 3.35 -7.99 11.94
CA LYS A 164 2.49 -6.87 12.34
C LYS A 164 2.22 -5.89 11.20
N GLY A 165 3.10 -5.82 10.22
CA GLY A 165 3.02 -4.90 9.09
C GLY A 165 4.37 -4.70 8.42
N ARG A 166 4.42 -3.77 7.49
CA ARG A 166 5.62 -3.39 6.77
C ARG A 166 6.35 -2.27 7.51
N TYR A 167 7.68 -2.39 7.59
CA TYR A 167 8.58 -1.45 8.28
C TYR A 167 9.67 -0.99 7.32
N TYR A 168 10.24 0.17 7.61
CA TYR A 168 11.50 0.59 7.02
C TYR A 168 12.49 0.92 8.12
N PHE A 169 13.68 0.30 8.08
CA PHE A 169 14.77 0.53 9.02
C PHE A 169 15.87 1.35 8.33
N ASP A 170 16.36 2.39 9.00
CA ASP A 170 17.51 3.16 8.55
C ASP A 170 18.82 2.34 8.60
N GLU A 171 19.94 2.94 8.20
CA GLU A 171 21.25 2.28 8.20
C GLU A 171 21.74 1.94 9.63
N ASP A 172 21.23 2.65 10.65
CA ASP A 172 21.53 2.39 12.06
C ASP A 172 20.60 1.34 12.68
N GLY A 173 19.63 0.82 11.93
CA GLY A 173 18.66 -0.20 12.33
C GLY A 173 17.48 0.34 13.12
N HIS A 174 17.19 1.65 13.04
CA HIS A 174 16.01 2.25 13.65
C HIS A 174 14.87 2.27 12.65
N TYR A 175 13.66 1.83 13.07
CA TYR A 175 12.49 1.95 12.21
C TYR A 175 12.03 3.41 12.10
N LEU A 176 11.49 3.77 10.94
CA LEU A 176 10.95 5.10 10.68
C LEU A 176 9.58 5.28 11.34
N THR A 177 9.22 6.53 11.68
CA THR A 177 7.92 6.95 12.21
C THR A 177 7.49 8.28 11.61
N GLY A 178 6.17 8.56 11.58
CA GLY A 178 5.61 9.78 11.00
C GLY A 178 5.69 9.81 9.48
N ALA A 179 5.48 11.00 8.90
CA ALA A 179 5.64 11.22 7.46
C ALA A 179 7.11 11.17 7.05
N GLN A 180 7.40 10.40 6.00
CA GLN A 180 8.76 10.18 5.49
C GLN A 180 8.77 10.32 3.97
N GLU A 181 9.59 11.22 3.48
CA GLU A 181 9.87 11.34 2.04
C GLU A 181 10.89 10.28 1.63
N MET A 182 10.51 9.39 0.74
CA MET A 182 11.34 8.33 0.20
C MET A 182 11.63 8.58 -1.28
N GLU A 183 12.54 7.82 -1.89
CA GLU A 183 12.93 8.02 -3.31
C GLU A 183 11.74 7.93 -4.28
N ASP A 184 10.72 7.16 -3.95
CA ASP A 184 9.55 6.88 -4.79
C ASP A 184 8.26 7.56 -4.30
N GLY A 185 8.34 8.43 -3.27
CA GLY A 185 7.23 9.22 -2.74
C GLY A 185 7.05 9.13 -1.23
N GLU A 186 6.18 9.99 -0.70
CA GLU A 186 5.88 10.08 0.73
C GLU A 186 5.13 8.85 1.24
N ARG A 187 5.53 8.37 2.43
CA ARG A 187 4.82 7.35 3.23
C ARG A 187 4.67 7.78 4.67
N TYR A 188 3.71 7.22 5.34
CA TYR A 188 3.50 7.47 6.76
C TYR A 188 3.70 6.18 7.58
N PHE A 189 4.44 6.31 8.69
CA PHE A 189 4.67 5.21 9.63
C PHE A 189 4.09 5.57 10.99
N LEU A 190 3.39 4.64 11.60
CA LEU A 190 2.85 4.80 12.95
C LEU A 190 3.98 4.90 13.99
N GLU A 191 3.63 5.26 15.23
CA GLU A 191 4.60 5.33 16.34
C GLU A 191 5.31 4.00 16.61
N ASP A 192 4.69 2.89 16.28
CA ASP A 192 5.27 1.55 16.43
C ASP A 192 6.10 1.12 15.20
N GLY A 193 6.28 2.00 14.22
CA GLY A 193 7.07 1.80 13.00
C GLY A 193 6.33 1.09 11.86
N THR A 194 5.06 0.71 12.03
CA THR A 194 4.30 0.08 10.95
C THR A 194 3.91 1.09 9.88
N MET A 195 4.14 0.79 8.60
CA MET A 195 3.69 1.60 7.48
C MET A 195 2.16 1.64 7.42
N VAL A 196 1.61 2.81 7.23
CA VAL A 196 0.16 3.01 7.09
C VAL A 196 -0.32 2.54 5.72
N THR A 197 -1.43 1.81 5.71
CA THR A 197 -2.28 1.54 4.56
C THR A 197 -3.73 1.71 4.99
N GLY A 198 -4.60 2.19 4.09
CA GLY A 198 -5.97 2.53 4.45
C GLY A 198 -6.09 3.88 5.16
N TRP A 199 -7.11 4.02 5.99
CA TRP A 199 -7.44 5.28 6.66
C TRP A 199 -6.46 5.66 7.76
N LEU A 200 -6.11 6.96 7.80
CA LEU A 200 -5.30 7.59 8.85
C LEU A 200 -6.00 8.88 9.31
N ASP A 201 -6.28 8.95 10.61
CA ASP A 201 -6.80 10.16 11.26
C ASP A 201 -5.64 10.91 11.93
N LEU A 202 -5.41 12.16 11.52
CA LEU A 202 -4.45 13.08 12.12
C LEU A 202 -5.18 14.30 12.71
N GLU A 203 -4.47 15.17 13.43
CA GLU A 203 -5.05 16.36 14.06
C GLU A 203 -5.68 17.34 13.03
N ASP A 204 -5.14 17.41 11.83
CA ASP A 204 -5.57 18.28 10.73
C ASP A 204 -6.63 17.63 9.82
N GLY A 205 -6.91 16.34 9.96
CA GLY A 205 -7.99 15.65 9.25
C GLY A 205 -7.71 14.21 8.90
N LYS A 206 -8.44 13.70 7.91
CA LYS A 206 -8.39 12.29 7.48
C LYS A 206 -7.67 12.15 6.15
N TYR A 207 -6.88 11.09 6.07
CA TYR A 207 -6.10 10.70 4.90
C TYR A 207 -6.38 9.24 4.55
N TYR A 208 -6.09 8.87 3.33
CA TYR A 208 -6.14 7.48 2.90
C TYR A 208 -4.87 7.10 2.15
N TYR A 209 -4.30 5.96 2.50
CA TYR A 209 -3.08 5.43 1.90
C TYR A 209 -3.41 4.13 1.17
N ASP A 210 -2.87 3.96 -0.04
CA ASP A 210 -3.03 2.73 -0.81
C ASP A 210 -2.27 1.55 -0.19
N LEU A 211 -2.31 0.39 -0.85
CA LEU A 211 -1.67 -0.83 -0.34
C LEU A 211 -0.13 -0.77 -0.41
N GLU A 212 0.42 0.09 -1.24
CA GLU A 212 1.84 0.37 -1.36
C GLU A 212 2.29 1.45 -0.35
N GLY A 213 1.34 2.05 0.39
CA GLY A 213 1.57 3.06 1.41
C GLY A 213 1.68 4.48 0.85
N PHE A 214 1.26 4.73 -0.40
CA PHE A 214 1.20 6.08 -0.95
C PHE A 214 -0.08 6.81 -0.54
N LYS A 215 0.06 8.08 -0.22
CA LYS A 215 -1.05 8.95 0.10
C LYS A 215 -1.93 9.19 -1.13
N CYS A 216 -3.22 8.92 -1.01
CA CYS A 216 -4.19 9.10 -2.10
C CYS A 216 -4.61 10.56 -2.24
N VAL A 217 -4.76 11.00 -3.50
CA VAL A 217 -5.28 12.34 -3.88
C VAL A 217 -6.37 12.18 -4.94
N GLY A 218 -7.21 13.23 -5.10
CA GLY A 218 -8.33 13.22 -6.03
C GLY A 218 -9.44 12.23 -5.63
N TRP A 219 -10.20 11.77 -6.62
CA TRP A 219 -11.28 10.83 -6.39
C TRP A 219 -10.77 9.42 -6.12
N GLN A 220 -11.30 8.81 -5.04
CA GLN A 220 -11.01 7.43 -4.66
C GLN A 220 -12.32 6.67 -4.43
N GLU A 221 -12.39 5.44 -4.92
CA GLU A 221 -13.46 4.51 -4.58
C GLU A 221 -12.95 3.57 -3.48
N ILE A 222 -13.54 3.69 -2.28
CA ILE A 222 -13.16 2.93 -1.10
C ILE A 222 -14.40 2.22 -0.58
N GLU A 223 -14.36 0.88 -0.56
CA GLU A 223 -15.47 0.04 -0.12
C GLU A 223 -16.82 0.37 -0.81
N GLY A 224 -16.76 0.72 -2.11
CA GLY A 224 -17.95 1.03 -2.92
C GLY A 224 -18.55 2.43 -2.68
N LYS A 225 -17.86 3.29 -1.96
CA LYS A 225 -18.17 4.72 -1.80
C LYS A 225 -17.10 5.58 -2.44
N TYR A 226 -17.49 6.76 -2.94
CA TYR A 226 -16.56 7.71 -3.53
C TYR A 226 -16.18 8.79 -2.52
N TYR A 227 -14.87 9.10 -2.47
CA TYR A 227 -14.28 10.13 -1.61
C TYR A 227 -13.40 11.04 -2.45
N PHE A 228 -13.29 12.28 -2.05
CA PHE A 228 -12.37 13.22 -2.69
C PHE A 228 -11.32 13.72 -1.70
N PHE A 229 -10.06 13.64 -2.11
CA PHE A 229 -8.91 14.14 -1.36
C PHE A 229 -8.28 15.28 -2.17
N ASP A 230 -7.90 16.37 -1.50
CA ASP A 230 -7.23 17.49 -2.17
C ASP A 230 -5.78 17.14 -2.58
N GLU A 231 -5.05 18.16 -3.07
CA GLU A 231 -3.66 17.98 -3.53
C GLU A 231 -2.70 17.59 -2.38
N ASP A 232 -3.05 17.92 -1.14
CA ASP A 232 -2.31 17.53 0.06
C ASP A 232 -2.74 16.15 0.62
N GLY A 233 -3.75 15.53 0.00
CA GLY A 233 -4.32 14.24 0.39
C GLY A 233 -5.33 14.34 1.53
N LEU A 234 -5.77 15.55 1.91
CA LEU A 234 -6.77 15.73 2.95
C LEU A 234 -8.17 15.43 2.42
N MET A 235 -8.90 14.54 3.11
CA MET A 235 -10.28 14.20 2.78
C MET A 235 -11.19 15.43 2.84
N GLN A 236 -11.95 15.66 1.77
CA GLN A 236 -12.85 16.81 1.67
C GLN A 236 -14.28 16.45 2.11
N THR A 237 -15.04 17.49 2.53
CA THR A 237 -16.46 17.41 2.92
C THR A 237 -17.21 18.62 2.37
N GLY A 238 -18.55 18.54 2.28
CA GLY A 238 -19.38 19.62 1.75
C GLY A 238 -19.48 19.64 0.23
N TRP A 239 -19.85 20.80 -0.34
CA TRP A 239 -19.97 20.95 -1.78
C TRP A 239 -18.62 20.92 -2.47
N HIS A 240 -18.52 20.13 -3.55
CA HIS A 240 -17.34 20.03 -4.40
C HIS A 240 -17.74 20.18 -5.87
N GLU A 241 -17.04 21.05 -6.59
CA GLU A 241 -17.28 21.36 -8.01
C GLU A 241 -16.12 20.89 -8.86
N GLU A 242 -16.42 20.13 -9.91
CA GLU A 242 -15.42 19.66 -10.87
C GLU A 242 -15.92 19.83 -12.31
N GLY A 243 -15.46 20.88 -12.97
CA GLY A 243 -15.95 21.24 -14.32
C GLY A 243 -17.42 21.60 -14.30
N GLU A 244 -18.25 20.84 -15.00
CA GLU A 244 -19.70 21.00 -15.03
C GLU A 244 -20.45 20.20 -13.96
N TYR A 245 -19.74 19.41 -13.16
CA TYR A 245 -20.32 18.49 -12.19
C TYR A 245 -20.19 18.99 -10.77
N SER A 246 -21.30 18.88 -10.02
CA SER A 246 -21.38 19.22 -8.61
C SER A 246 -21.57 17.93 -7.80
N TYR A 247 -20.92 17.87 -6.66
CA TYR A 247 -20.97 16.76 -5.70
C TYR A 247 -21.26 17.31 -4.30
N TYR A 248 -21.80 16.48 -3.45
CA TYR A 248 -21.87 16.78 -2.02
C TYR A 248 -21.19 15.67 -1.23
N LEU A 249 -20.09 16.01 -0.58
CA LEU A 249 -19.33 15.12 0.29
C LEU A 249 -19.90 15.20 1.69
N GLN A 250 -20.38 14.09 2.22
CA GLN A 250 -21.03 14.00 3.53
C GLN A 250 -20.01 14.23 4.65
N GLU A 251 -20.47 14.26 5.91
CA GLU A 251 -19.57 14.43 7.08
C GLU A 251 -18.55 13.31 7.21
N ASP A 252 -18.88 12.08 6.74
CA ASP A 252 -17.94 10.95 6.70
C ASP A 252 -16.98 11.01 5.50
N GLY A 253 -17.08 12.05 4.65
CA GLY A 253 -16.31 12.26 3.42
C GLY A 253 -16.89 11.56 2.19
N SER A 254 -17.83 10.64 2.36
CA SER A 254 -18.40 9.90 1.22
C SER A 254 -19.30 10.80 0.37
N ALA A 255 -19.22 10.67 -0.96
CA ALA A 255 -20.12 11.38 -1.88
C ALA A 255 -21.59 10.96 -1.65
N ALA A 256 -22.48 11.92 -1.56
CA ALA A 256 -23.92 11.72 -1.45
C ALA A 256 -24.45 11.00 -2.70
N THR A 257 -25.40 10.09 -2.53
CA THR A 257 -26.06 9.35 -3.62
C THR A 257 -27.58 9.36 -3.41
N GLY A 258 -28.34 9.18 -4.51
CA GLY A 258 -29.79 9.16 -4.46
C GLY A 258 -30.39 10.50 -4.04
N ARG A 259 -31.59 10.45 -3.44
CA ARG A 259 -32.30 11.63 -2.95
C ARG A 259 -31.74 12.09 -1.61
N GLN A 260 -31.32 13.34 -1.54
CA GLN A 260 -30.83 13.98 -0.31
C GLN A 260 -31.62 15.26 -0.01
N GLU A 261 -31.80 15.56 1.27
CA GLU A 261 -32.38 16.83 1.73
C GLU A 261 -31.28 17.59 2.48
N LEU A 262 -30.81 18.67 1.86
CA LEU A 262 -29.73 19.50 2.39
C LEU A 262 -30.26 20.91 2.56
N GLU A 263 -30.17 21.49 3.76
CA GLU A 263 -30.62 22.82 4.09
C GLU A 263 -32.08 23.12 3.67
N GLY A 264 -32.96 22.10 3.75
CA GLY A 264 -34.38 22.23 3.37
C GLY A 264 -34.65 22.21 1.86
N GLN A 265 -33.64 21.89 1.04
CA GLN A 265 -33.77 21.69 -0.40
C GLN A 265 -33.52 20.22 -0.75
N VAL A 266 -34.23 19.71 -1.75
CA VAL A 266 -34.06 18.34 -2.26
C VAL A 266 -33.10 18.33 -3.44
N TYR A 267 -32.11 17.48 -3.33
CA TYR A 267 -31.11 17.20 -4.36
C TYR A 267 -31.14 15.72 -4.75
N TYR A 268 -30.77 15.45 -5.99
CA TYR A 268 -30.60 14.08 -6.49
C TYR A 268 -29.18 13.87 -6.99
N PHE A 269 -28.58 12.76 -6.56
CA PHE A 269 -27.23 12.39 -6.93
C PHE A 269 -27.22 11.01 -7.58
N THR A 270 -26.40 10.86 -8.60
CA THR A 270 -26.16 9.56 -9.25
C THR A 270 -25.52 8.56 -8.29
N PRO A 271 -25.46 7.27 -8.62
CA PRO A 271 -24.69 6.29 -7.84
C PRO A 271 -23.22 6.64 -7.64
N LYS A 272 -22.64 7.49 -8.52
CA LYS A 272 -21.25 8.00 -8.41
C LYS A 272 -21.16 9.41 -7.78
N GLY A 273 -22.25 9.88 -7.19
CA GLY A 273 -22.27 11.16 -6.45
C GLY A 273 -22.45 12.42 -7.28
N ILE A 274 -22.66 12.35 -8.59
CA ILE A 274 -22.89 13.54 -9.44
C ILE A 274 -24.32 14.08 -9.21
N MET A 275 -24.44 15.36 -8.90
CA MET A 275 -25.74 16.02 -8.78
C MET A 275 -26.43 16.14 -10.13
N VAL A 276 -27.69 15.75 -10.20
CA VAL A 276 -28.56 15.92 -11.38
C VAL A 276 -29.88 16.56 -10.96
N VAL A 277 -30.29 17.61 -11.64
CA VAL A 277 -31.58 18.23 -11.40
C VAL A 277 -32.69 17.38 -12.01
N LEU A 278 -33.47 16.72 -11.17
CA LEU A 278 -34.65 15.96 -11.60
C LEU A 278 -35.86 16.87 -11.59
N VAL A 279 -36.58 16.91 -12.72
CA VAL A 279 -37.87 17.65 -12.85
C VAL A 279 -38.91 16.74 -13.47
N ASN A 280 -40.03 16.61 -12.81
CA ASN A 280 -41.22 15.89 -13.27
C ASN A 280 -42.45 16.32 -12.46
N LYS A 281 -43.60 15.64 -12.60
CA LYS A 281 -44.86 15.97 -11.91
C LYS A 281 -44.75 16.03 -10.37
N ASP A 282 -43.81 15.27 -9.79
CA ASP A 282 -43.61 15.16 -8.34
C ASP A 282 -42.42 16.00 -7.84
N ASN A 283 -41.56 16.41 -8.77
CA ASN A 283 -40.36 17.20 -8.50
C ASN A 283 -40.38 18.50 -9.32
N PRO A 284 -40.93 19.58 -8.80
CA PRO A 284 -40.90 20.88 -9.49
C PRO A 284 -39.49 21.45 -9.57
N ILE A 285 -39.27 22.38 -10.50
CA ILE A 285 -37.98 23.06 -10.67
C ILE A 285 -37.54 23.66 -9.32
N PRO A 286 -36.36 23.26 -8.81
CA PRO A 286 -35.90 23.72 -7.50
C PRO A 286 -35.63 25.21 -7.48
N SER A 287 -35.86 25.85 -6.33
CA SER A 287 -35.68 27.31 -6.18
C SER A 287 -34.22 27.76 -6.34
N TYR A 288 -33.24 26.84 -6.14
CA TYR A 288 -31.82 27.11 -6.34
C TYR A 288 -31.41 27.06 -7.82
N TYR A 289 -32.23 26.45 -8.71
CA TYR A 289 -31.89 26.31 -10.11
C TYR A 289 -31.89 27.66 -10.83
N LYS A 290 -30.80 27.92 -11.55
CA LYS A 290 -30.65 29.15 -12.35
C LYS A 290 -30.51 28.78 -13.82
N THR A 291 -31.38 29.41 -14.63
CA THR A 291 -31.35 29.22 -16.07
C THR A 291 -30.38 30.21 -16.71
N ASP A 292 -29.36 29.70 -17.41
CA ASP A 292 -28.41 30.49 -18.23
C ASP A 292 -28.45 29.96 -19.68
N VAL A 293 -29.45 30.44 -20.43
CA VAL A 293 -29.70 29.95 -21.79
C VAL A 293 -29.05 30.83 -22.84
N VAL A 294 -28.59 30.17 -23.88
CA VAL A 294 -27.95 30.74 -25.08
C VAL A 294 -28.59 30.16 -26.32
N VAL A 295 -28.40 30.81 -27.48
CA VAL A 295 -28.88 30.28 -28.76
C VAL A 295 -28.11 29.04 -29.15
N ALA A 296 -28.83 27.92 -29.30
CA ALA A 296 -28.25 26.68 -29.78
C ALA A 296 -28.22 26.65 -31.33
N GLU A 297 -29.39 26.91 -31.94
CA GLU A 297 -29.57 26.96 -33.42
C GLU A 297 -30.81 27.83 -33.71
N ASP A 298 -30.74 28.69 -34.71
CA ASP A 298 -31.79 29.62 -35.11
C ASP A 298 -32.26 30.47 -33.94
N TYR A 299 -33.50 30.27 -33.48
CA TYR A 299 -34.11 30.93 -32.31
C TYR A 299 -34.27 30.02 -31.10
N HIS A 300 -33.80 28.77 -31.20
CA HIS A 300 -33.86 27.79 -30.11
C HIS A 300 -32.82 28.05 -29.08
N LEU A 301 -33.25 28.12 -27.83
CA LEU A 301 -32.37 28.37 -26.68
C LEU A 301 -32.12 27.07 -25.91
N ILE A 302 -30.91 26.92 -25.40
CA ILE A 302 -30.51 25.84 -24.50
C ILE A 302 -29.59 26.35 -23.39
N GLN A 303 -29.50 25.65 -22.28
CA GLN A 303 -28.55 25.96 -21.22
C GLN A 303 -27.14 25.99 -21.79
N ARG A 304 -26.32 26.99 -21.37
CA ARG A 304 -24.97 27.21 -21.91
C ARG A 304 -24.10 25.94 -21.90
N VAL A 305 -24.16 25.15 -20.84
CA VAL A 305 -23.39 23.91 -20.68
C VAL A 305 -23.74 22.86 -21.74
N ALA A 306 -24.98 22.85 -22.23
CA ALA A 306 -25.45 21.89 -23.22
C ALA A 306 -25.30 22.38 -24.67
N GLN A 307 -24.87 23.63 -24.91
CA GLN A 307 -24.85 24.27 -26.25
C GLN A 307 -23.91 23.54 -27.21
N GLU A 308 -22.63 23.45 -26.89
CA GLU A 308 -21.62 22.82 -27.74
C GLU A 308 -21.91 21.33 -27.94
N PRO A 309 -22.21 20.54 -26.89
CA PRO A 309 -22.62 19.14 -27.02
C PRO A 309 -23.82 18.96 -27.98
N LEU A 310 -24.87 19.79 -27.84
CA LEU A 310 -26.04 19.72 -28.73
C LEU A 310 -25.69 20.04 -30.17
N GLN A 311 -24.95 21.12 -30.41
CA GLN A 311 -24.54 21.51 -31.76
C GLN A 311 -23.74 20.42 -32.45
N LYS A 312 -22.81 19.79 -31.75
CA LYS A 312 -22.03 18.66 -32.26
C LYS A 312 -22.92 17.45 -32.58
N MET A 313 -23.82 17.08 -31.65
CA MET A 313 -24.79 16.00 -31.86
C MET A 313 -25.65 16.22 -33.12
N LEU A 314 -26.14 17.47 -33.33
CA LEU A 314 -26.91 17.81 -34.52
C LEU A 314 -26.09 17.71 -35.83
N VAL A 315 -24.85 18.18 -35.82
CA VAL A 315 -23.94 18.08 -36.98
C VAL A 315 -23.70 16.63 -37.35
N ASP A 316 -23.35 15.78 -36.37
CA ASP A 316 -23.03 14.38 -36.60
C ASP A 316 -24.29 13.58 -37.05
N CYS A 317 -25.43 13.85 -36.40
CA CYS A 317 -26.72 13.27 -36.82
C CYS A 317 -27.06 13.62 -38.27
N ARG A 318 -26.97 14.89 -38.69
CA ARG A 318 -27.22 15.33 -40.09
C ARG A 318 -26.26 14.72 -41.08
N ALA A 319 -25.01 14.52 -40.68
CA ALA A 319 -24.03 13.82 -41.52
C ALA A 319 -24.39 12.35 -41.71
N ALA A 320 -24.94 11.71 -40.68
CA ALA A 320 -25.29 10.29 -40.71
C ALA A 320 -26.61 10.00 -41.51
N VAL A 321 -27.67 10.80 -41.27
CA VAL A 321 -29.01 10.50 -41.76
C VAL A 321 -29.57 11.57 -42.72
N GLY A 322 -28.79 12.61 -43.04
CA GLY A 322 -29.15 13.66 -44.01
C GLY A 322 -29.93 14.83 -43.44
N SER A 323 -30.77 14.64 -42.44
CA SER A 323 -31.52 15.73 -41.79
C SER A 323 -31.84 15.44 -40.33
N CYS A 324 -31.77 16.47 -39.51
CA CYS A 324 -32.22 16.48 -38.13
C CYS A 324 -32.74 17.90 -37.84
N GLY A 325 -34.03 18.01 -37.62
CA GLY A 325 -34.69 19.32 -37.34
C GLY A 325 -34.76 19.59 -35.86
N PHE A 326 -34.94 20.88 -35.51
CA PHE A 326 -35.22 21.35 -34.15
C PHE A 326 -36.69 21.70 -34.06
N ASN A 327 -37.42 21.14 -33.06
CA ASN A 327 -38.84 21.42 -32.90
C ASN A 327 -39.12 22.32 -31.65
N SER A 328 -38.49 21.98 -30.56
CA SER A 328 -38.69 22.72 -29.28
C SER A 328 -37.43 22.63 -28.40
N SER A 329 -37.22 23.64 -27.59
CA SER A 329 -36.11 23.77 -26.68
C SER A 329 -36.54 24.44 -25.38
N TYR A 330 -35.77 25.40 -24.84
CA TYR A 330 -36.15 26.15 -23.66
C TYR A 330 -37.51 26.79 -23.82
N ARG A 331 -38.31 26.74 -22.77
CA ARG A 331 -39.62 27.42 -22.63
C ARG A 331 -39.67 28.20 -21.34
N THR A 332 -40.17 29.41 -21.42
CA THR A 332 -40.50 30.21 -20.22
C THR A 332 -41.73 29.63 -19.51
N GLN A 333 -41.95 30.03 -18.26
CA GLN A 333 -43.15 29.68 -17.50
C GLN A 333 -44.43 30.07 -18.26
N LYS A 334 -44.44 31.25 -18.92
CA LYS A 334 -45.57 31.74 -19.71
C LYS A 334 -45.85 30.85 -20.92
N GLU A 335 -44.84 30.54 -21.72
CA GLU A 335 -44.96 29.66 -22.90
C GLU A 335 -45.44 28.26 -22.51
N GLN A 336 -44.96 27.68 -21.42
CA GLN A 336 -45.42 26.37 -20.95
C GLN A 336 -46.89 26.42 -20.54
N THR A 337 -47.37 27.53 -19.94
CA THR A 337 -48.78 27.75 -19.60
C THR A 337 -49.64 27.84 -20.86
N GLU A 338 -49.23 28.66 -21.84
CA GLU A 338 -49.92 28.81 -23.12
C GLU A 338 -50.03 27.48 -23.91
N ILE A 339 -48.96 26.64 -23.86
CA ILE A 339 -48.99 25.33 -24.50
C ILE A 339 -50.00 24.42 -23.77
N LEU A 340 -50.05 24.40 -22.47
CA LEU A 340 -50.98 23.58 -21.69
C LEU A 340 -52.44 24.00 -21.99
N GLU A 341 -52.72 25.29 -21.97
CA GLU A 341 -54.05 25.84 -22.24
C GLU A 341 -54.52 25.54 -23.70
N THR A 342 -53.61 25.78 -24.67
CA THR A 342 -53.90 25.54 -26.09
C THR A 342 -54.20 24.08 -26.37
N ARG A 343 -53.36 23.16 -25.85
CA ARG A 343 -53.57 21.73 -26.01
C ARG A 343 -54.84 21.24 -25.32
N THR A 344 -55.18 21.76 -24.17
CA THR A 344 -56.43 21.46 -23.49
C THR A 344 -57.62 21.90 -24.31
N GLN A 345 -57.59 23.12 -24.92
CA GLN A 345 -58.63 23.61 -25.79
C GLN A 345 -58.77 22.76 -27.05
N GLU A 346 -57.67 22.34 -27.69
CA GLU A 346 -57.72 21.44 -28.86
C GLU A 346 -58.48 20.14 -28.57
N TYR A 347 -58.26 19.51 -27.36
CA TYR A 347 -59.01 18.33 -26.96
C TYR A 347 -60.50 18.65 -26.66
N MET A 348 -60.81 19.81 -26.05
CA MET A 348 -62.19 20.26 -25.86
C MET A 348 -62.91 20.43 -27.18
N ASP A 349 -62.25 20.93 -28.22
CA ASP A 349 -62.78 21.08 -29.58
C ASP A 349 -63.13 19.76 -30.23
N THR A 350 -62.60 18.64 -29.75
CA THR A 350 -63.00 17.26 -30.16
C THR A 350 -64.28 16.78 -29.45
N GLY A 351 -64.80 17.56 -28.48
CA GLY A 351 -66.02 17.23 -27.74
C GLY A 351 -65.78 16.68 -26.32
N MET A 352 -64.55 16.68 -25.85
CA MET A 352 -64.23 16.30 -24.45
C MET A 352 -64.71 17.40 -23.49
N THR A 353 -65.07 17.06 -22.27
CA THR A 353 -65.21 18.01 -21.17
C THR A 353 -63.86 18.63 -20.82
N HIS A 354 -63.83 19.77 -20.18
CA HIS A 354 -62.57 20.39 -19.76
C HIS A 354 -61.70 19.45 -18.89
N GLN A 355 -62.33 18.71 -17.96
CA GLN A 355 -61.63 17.79 -17.11
C GLN A 355 -60.95 16.65 -17.92
N GLU A 356 -61.69 16.03 -18.83
CA GLU A 356 -61.17 14.96 -19.70
C GLU A 356 -60.05 15.50 -20.59
N ALA A 357 -60.26 16.68 -21.21
CA ALA A 357 -59.27 17.33 -22.05
C ALA A 357 -57.99 17.68 -21.29
N TYR A 358 -58.12 18.20 -20.09
CA TYR A 358 -57.00 18.54 -19.23
C TYR A 358 -56.20 17.27 -18.82
N GLU A 359 -56.89 16.22 -18.38
CA GLU A 359 -56.24 14.93 -18.04
C GLU A 359 -55.54 14.30 -19.26
N GLU A 360 -56.11 14.42 -20.44
CA GLU A 360 -55.50 13.96 -21.65
C GLU A 360 -54.26 14.77 -22.03
N THR A 361 -54.33 16.10 -21.86
CA THR A 361 -53.21 17.00 -22.08
C THR A 361 -52.02 16.66 -21.18
N LEU A 362 -52.27 16.37 -19.91
CA LEU A 362 -51.21 16.05 -18.93
C LEU A 362 -50.43 14.77 -19.26
N LYS A 363 -50.89 13.92 -20.18
CA LYS A 363 -50.13 12.74 -20.65
C LYS A 363 -48.95 13.12 -21.54
N THR A 364 -48.95 14.31 -22.13
CA THR A 364 -47.97 14.78 -23.13
C THR A 364 -47.41 16.17 -22.81
N VAL A 365 -48.06 16.97 -21.97
CA VAL A 365 -47.66 18.31 -21.62
C VAL A 365 -47.51 18.41 -20.10
N ALA A 366 -46.30 18.65 -19.62
CA ALA A 366 -46.03 18.85 -18.21
C ALA A 366 -46.63 20.15 -17.69
N LEU A 367 -47.01 20.18 -16.41
CA LEU A 367 -47.46 21.39 -15.73
C LEU A 367 -46.37 22.46 -15.75
N PRO A 368 -46.78 23.77 -15.84
CA PRO A 368 -45.84 24.87 -15.65
C PRO A 368 -45.09 24.76 -14.33
N GLY A 369 -43.76 24.83 -14.38
CA GLY A 369 -42.86 24.61 -13.22
C GLY A 369 -42.43 23.15 -13.01
N THR A 370 -42.91 22.20 -13.85
CA THR A 370 -42.54 20.78 -13.81
C THR A 370 -42.06 20.26 -15.18
N SER A 371 -41.82 21.13 -16.14
CA SER A 371 -41.35 20.81 -17.48
C SER A 371 -39.83 20.91 -17.56
N GLU A 372 -39.16 19.88 -18.12
CA GLU A 372 -37.71 19.91 -18.37
C GLU A 372 -37.28 20.98 -19.37
N HIS A 373 -38.16 21.37 -20.30
CA HIS A 373 -37.90 22.49 -21.21
C HIS A 373 -37.65 23.81 -20.45
N GLN A 374 -38.24 23.97 -19.28
CA GLN A 374 -38.02 25.18 -18.45
C GLN A 374 -36.64 25.16 -17.75
N LEU A 375 -35.95 24.03 -17.69
CA LEU A 375 -34.54 23.98 -17.28
C LEU A 375 -33.61 24.48 -18.39
N GLY A 376 -34.06 24.43 -19.63
CA GLY A 376 -33.18 24.66 -20.79
C GLY A 376 -32.20 23.53 -21.06
N LEU A 377 -32.41 22.34 -20.50
CA LEU A 377 -31.53 21.17 -20.66
C LEU A 377 -32.12 20.11 -21.63
N SER A 378 -33.30 20.40 -22.22
CA SER A 378 -33.98 19.47 -23.12
C SER A 378 -34.18 20.05 -24.51
N ALA A 379 -34.17 19.19 -25.51
CA ALA A 379 -34.40 19.49 -26.88
C ALA A 379 -35.35 18.46 -27.55
N ASP A 380 -36.38 18.91 -28.22
CA ASP A 380 -37.21 18.09 -29.09
C ASP A 380 -36.65 18.16 -30.51
N LEU A 381 -36.21 17.03 -31.04
CA LEU A 381 -35.57 16.90 -32.35
C LEU A 381 -36.50 16.13 -33.29
N THR A 382 -36.54 16.52 -34.58
CA THR A 382 -37.46 15.96 -35.53
C THR A 382 -36.79 15.14 -36.63
N GLY A 383 -37.49 14.09 -37.06
CA GLY A 383 -37.08 13.19 -38.10
C GLY A 383 -37.02 11.75 -37.59
N LYS A 384 -37.77 10.84 -38.20
CA LYS A 384 -37.81 9.45 -37.77
C LYS A 384 -36.41 8.81 -37.76
N GLU A 385 -35.69 8.93 -38.85
CA GLU A 385 -34.34 8.39 -39.01
C GLU A 385 -33.35 9.12 -38.04
N ALA A 386 -33.54 10.43 -37.83
CA ALA A 386 -32.76 11.18 -36.84
C ALA A 386 -33.02 10.68 -35.41
N ASN A 387 -34.27 10.46 -35.01
CA ASN A 387 -34.61 9.97 -33.67
C ASN A 387 -34.06 8.57 -33.41
N GLU A 388 -34.09 7.67 -34.43
CA GLU A 388 -33.48 6.34 -34.33
C GLU A 388 -31.95 6.45 -34.12
N TRP A 389 -31.28 7.26 -34.93
CA TRP A 389 -29.83 7.52 -34.76
C TRP A 389 -29.49 8.17 -33.40
N LEU A 390 -30.25 9.19 -33.00
CA LEU A 390 -30.05 9.89 -31.77
C LEU A 390 -30.26 8.96 -30.55
N ALA A 391 -31.24 8.05 -30.59
CA ALA A 391 -31.45 7.07 -29.53
C ALA A 391 -30.25 6.14 -29.34
N GLU A 392 -29.47 5.89 -30.37
CA GLU A 392 -28.27 5.07 -30.35
C GLU A 392 -26.97 5.84 -29.96
N HIS A 393 -26.97 7.19 -30.15
CA HIS A 393 -25.74 7.98 -30.06
C HIS A 393 -25.78 9.16 -29.07
N CYS A 394 -26.95 9.55 -28.54
CA CYS A 394 -27.09 10.75 -27.72
C CYS A 394 -26.16 10.78 -26.46
N TRP A 395 -25.86 9.63 -25.88
CA TRP A 395 -24.96 9.51 -24.73
C TRP A 395 -23.53 9.96 -24.98
N GLU A 396 -23.04 9.88 -26.21
CA GLU A 396 -21.71 10.36 -26.61
C GLU A 396 -21.58 11.90 -26.46
N TYR A 397 -22.74 12.58 -26.45
CA TYR A 397 -22.86 14.05 -26.34
C TYR A 397 -23.45 14.50 -24.99
N GLY A 398 -23.55 13.61 -24.01
CA GLY A 398 -24.09 13.96 -22.69
C GLY A 398 -25.61 14.00 -22.60
N PHE A 399 -26.33 13.50 -23.63
CA PHE A 399 -27.80 13.44 -23.68
C PHE A 399 -28.31 12.03 -23.38
N ILE A 400 -29.54 11.95 -22.90
CA ILE A 400 -30.31 10.72 -22.73
C ILE A 400 -31.66 10.86 -23.47
N LEU A 401 -32.22 9.73 -23.93
CA LEU A 401 -33.64 9.67 -24.30
C LEU A 401 -34.46 9.72 -23.02
N ARG A 402 -35.14 10.84 -22.77
CA ARG A 402 -35.75 11.13 -21.46
C ARG A 402 -36.95 10.27 -21.13
N TYR A 403 -37.79 10.00 -22.10
CA TYR A 403 -39.07 9.28 -21.95
C TYR A 403 -39.08 8.01 -22.81
N PRO A 404 -38.33 6.97 -22.40
CA PRO A 404 -38.25 5.72 -23.15
C PRO A 404 -39.54 4.90 -23.05
N GLU A 405 -39.71 3.96 -23.96
CA GLU A 405 -40.87 3.08 -24.00
C GLU A 405 -40.98 2.25 -22.68
N GLY A 406 -42.24 2.08 -22.22
CA GLY A 406 -42.51 1.28 -21.00
C GLY A 406 -42.29 1.99 -19.69
N LYS A 407 -41.88 3.27 -19.66
CA LYS A 407 -41.57 4.03 -18.43
C LYS A 407 -42.60 5.08 -18.05
N LYS A 408 -43.76 5.14 -18.73
CA LYS A 408 -44.80 6.14 -18.48
C LYS A 408 -45.30 6.19 -17.03
N ASP A 409 -45.46 5.04 -16.39
CA ASP A 409 -45.98 4.98 -15.02
C ASP A 409 -45.00 5.61 -13.99
N ILE A 410 -43.72 5.67 -14.37
CA ILE A 410 -42.63 6.26 -13.56
C ILE A 410 -42.46 7.74 -13.91
N THR A 411 -42.27 8.05 -15.20
CA THR A 411 -41.98 9.41 -15.67
C THR A 411 -43.20 10.32 -15.71
N GLY A 412 -44.39 9.73 -15.78
CA GLY A 412 -45.66 10.45 -15.98
C GLY A 412 -45.94 10.85 -17.43
N ILE A 413 -44.98 10.75 -18.33
CA ILE A 413 -45.07 11.14 -19.75
C ILE A 413 -45.01 9.86 -20.60
N ILE A 414 -45.74 9.85 -21.75
CA ILE A 414 -45.68 8.75 -22.71
C ILE A 414 -44.29 8.69 -23.37
N ASN A 415 -44.07 7.63 -24.14
CA ASN A 415 -42.83 7.55 -24.93
C ASN A 415 -42.73 8.71 -25.91
N GLU A 416 -41.62 9.45 -25.83
CA GLU A 416 -41.30 10.58 -26.69
C GLU A 416 -39.92 10.37 -27.35
N PRO A 417 -39.83 9.71 -28.51
CA PRO A 417 -38.58 9.39 -29.14
C PRO A 417 -37.79 10.61 -29.67
N TRP A 418 -38.40 11.80 -29.60
CA TRP A 418 -37.82 13.08 -29.97
C TRP A 418 -37.23 13.87 -28.84
N HIS A 419 -37.52 13.54 -27.57
CA HIS A 419 -37.18 14.32 -26.39
C HIS A 419 -35.90 13.87 -25.75
N PHE A 420 -34.84 14.68 -25.91
CA PHE A 420 -33.49 14.40 -25.41
C PHE A 420 -33.15 15.36 -24.28
N ARG A 421 -32.65 14.83 -23.15
CA ARG A 421 -32.25 15.57 -21.97
C ARG A 421 -30.75 15.54 -21.77
N TYR A 422 -30.12 16.72 -21.62
CA TYR A 422 -28.71 16.83 -21.23
C TYR A 422 -28.51 16.54 -19.74
N VAL A 423 -27.60 15.66 -19.43
CA VAL A 423 -27.21 15.24 -18.06
C VAL A 423 -25.70 15.26 -17.87
N GLY A 424 -24.93 15.61 -18.90
CA GLY A 424 -23.47 15.53 -18.95
C GLY A 424 -22.97 14.16 -19.37
N THR A 425 -21.76 14.12 -19.96
CA THR A 425 -21.21 12.91 -20.61
C THR A 425 -20.95 11.80 -19.61
N ARG A 426 -20.49 12.11 -18.39
CA ARG A 426 -20.26 11.08 -17.35
C ARG A 426 -21.55 10.36 -16.99
N VAL A 427 -22.65 11.11 -16.81
CA VAL A 427 -23.95 10.56 -16.41
C VAL A 427 -24.59 9.78 -17.57
N SER A 428 -24.60 10.36 -18.79
CA SER A 428 -25.21 9.71 -19.96
C SER A 428 -24.55 8.37 -20.29
N LEU A 429 -23.22 8.31 -20.25
CA LEU A 429 -22.46 7.06 -20.46
C LEU A 429 -22.70 6.03 -19.36
N ASP A 430 -22.84 6.46 -18.11
CA ASP A 430 -23.18 5.54 -17.00
C ASP A 430 -24.62 5.00 -17.12
N MET A 431 -25.55 5.79 -17.64
CA MET A 431 -26.94 5.36 -17.87
C MET A 431 -27.07 4.46 -19.11
N LYS A 432 -26.17 4.60 -20.08
CA LYS A 432 -26.16 3.76 -21.28
C LYS A 432 -26.20 2.29 -20.87
N ASP A 433 -26.97 1.51 -21.58
CA ASP A 433 -27.10 0.07 -21.38
C ASP A 433 -27.77 -0.38 -20.05
N THR A 434 -28.16 0.55 -19.16
CA THR A 434 -28.89 0.20 -17.92
C THR A 434 -30.36 -0.11 -18.15
N GLY A 435 -30.97 0.46 -19.18
CA GLY A 435 -32.41 0.41 -19.43
C GLY A 435 -33.25 1.17 -18.42
N LEU A 436 -32.64 1.98 -17.55
CA LEU A 436 -33.30 2.82 -16.54
C LEU A 436 -33.70 4.17 -17.11
N CYS A 437 -34.86 4.70 -16.70
CA CYS A 437 -35.14 6.13 -16.86
C CYS A 437 -34.43 6.94 -15.77
N LEU A 438 -34.44 8.27 -15.91
CA LEU A 438 -33.72 9.18 -15.00
C LEU A 438 -34.17 9.02 -13.54
N GLU A 439 -35.46 8.85 -13.29
CA GLU A 439 -36.04 8.65 -11.94
C GLU A 439 -35.48 7.37 -11.28
N GLU A 440 -35.44 6.26 -12.01
CA GLU A 440 -34.91 4.99 -11.50
C GLU A 440 -33.40 5.10 -11.24
N TYR A 441 -32.67 5.72 -12.17
CA TYR A 441 -31.22 5.86 -12.05
C TYR A 441 -30.81 6.72 -10.84
N LEU A 442 -31.64 7.74 -10.50
CA LEU A 442 -31.42 8.62 -9.34
C LEU A 442 -32.04 8.06 -8.04
N GLY A 443 -32.68 6.89 -8.07
CA GLY A 443 -33.37 6.33 -6.90
C GLY A 443 -34.54 7.20 -6.39
N ALA A 444 -35.24 7.86 -7.30
CA ALA A 444 -36.37 8.76 -6.99
C ALA A 444 -37.72 8.02 -6.94
N VAL A 445 -37.74 6.73 -7.20
CA VAL A 445 -38.91 5.83 -7.22
C VAL A 445 -38.67 4.57 -6.44
#